data_cf4023faba8dd60d2f35bfc772bee841
#
_entry.id   cf4023faba8dd60d2f35bfc772bee841
#
_cell.length_a   1.000
_cell.length_b   1.000
_cell.length_c   1.000
_cell.angle_alpha   90.00
_cell.angle_beta   90.00
_cell.angle_gamma   90.00
#
_symmetry.space_group_name_H-M   'P 1'
#
loop_
_entity.id
_entity.type
_entity.pdbx_description
1 polymer ?
#
loop_
_entity_poly.entity_id
_entity_poly.type
_entity_poly.pdbx_seq_one_letter_code
_entity_poly.pdbx_strand_id
1 'polypeptide(L)'
;MKKPIVLVIMDGVGRGDGGPGDAVKQANTPTLDKLMATCPMTWLKAHGTAVGLPTDDDMGNSEVGHNALGCGQIYSQGAKLVQESIETGSLYQSKTWVDLTDNCLQNGKALHFLGLLSDGNV
;
A
#
# COMPACT_ATOMS: atom_id res chain seq x y z
N MET A 1 7.06 36.08 -11.93
CA MET A 1 7.96 34.92 -11.61
C MET A 1 7.14 33.81 -10.99
N LYS A 2 7.27 32.58 -11.47
CA LYS A 2 6.65 31.40 -10.83
C LYS A 2 7.39 31.16 -9.49
N LYS A 3 6.65 31.12 -8.40
CA LYS A 3 7.22 30.82 -7.07
C LYS A 3 7.51 29.30 -6.98
N PRO A 4 8.58 28.86 -6.33
CA PRO A 4 8.84 27.45 -6.11
C PRO A 4 7.78 26.84 -5.21
N ILE A 5 7.46 25.56 -5.46
CA ILE A 5 6.63 24.74 -4.57
C ILE A 5 7.58 23.77 -3.85
N VAL A 6 7.42 23.68 -2.54
CA VAL A 6 8.18 22.73 -1.71
C VAL A 6 7.18 21.71 -1.17
N LEU A 7 7.39 20.44 -1.52
CA LEU A 7 6.65 19.31 -0.96
C LEU A 7 7.51 18.67 0.14
N VAL A 8 6.99 18.64 1.36
CA VAL A 8 7.64 17.96 2.49
C VAL A 8 6.80 16.77 2.90
N ILE A 9 7.37 15.57 2.80
CA ILE A 9 6.73 14.32 3.22
C ILE A 9 7.38 13.90 4.54
N MET A 10 6.57 13.86 5.60
CA MET A 10 6.97 13.36 6.91
C MET A 10 6.43 11.94 7.06
N ASP A 11 7.20 10.97 6.59
CA ASP A 11 6.82 9.55 6.63
C ASP A 11 6.74 9.06 8.07
N GLY A 12 5.77 8.19 8.37
CA GLY A 12 5.53 7.68 9.71
C GLY A 12 4.85 8.65 10.68
N VAL A 13 4.46 9.85 10.23
CA VAL A 13 3.70 10.83 11.03
C VAL A 13 2.22 10.71 10.70
N GLY A 14 1.44 10.23 11.66
CA GLY A 14 -0.01 10.04 11.52
C GLY A 14 -0.79 10.70 12.64
N ARG A 15 -2.10 10.60 12.56
CA ARG A 15 -3.00 11.01 13.62
C ARG A 15 -3.15 9.87 14.63
N GLY A 16 -2.60 10.06 15.83
CA GLY A 16 -2.80 9.16 16.95
C GLY A 16 -4.03 9.50 17.78
N ASP A 17 -4.19 8.79 18.88
CA ASP A 17 -5.28 8.94 19.86
C ASP A 17 -5.01 10.00 20.94
N GLY A 18 -3.81 10.58 20.95
CA GLY A 18 -3.34 11.52 21.98
C GLY A 18 -2.89 10.86 23.29
N GLY A 19 -2.83 9.52 23.33
CA GLY A 19 -2.39 8.75 24.48
C GLY A 19 -0.86 8.76 24.69
N PRO A 20 -0.37 7.99 25.69
CA PRO A 20 1.06 7.96 26.02
C PRO A 20 1.98 7.49 24.90
N GLY A 21 1.44 6.75 23.91
CA GLY A 21 2.17 6.30 22.73
C GLY A 21 2.18 7.29 21.56
N ASP A 22 1.41 8.38 21.63
CA ASP A 22 1.34 9.39 20.57
C ASP A 22 2.47 10.42 20.73
N ALA A 23 3.64 10.07 20.25
CA ALA A 23 4.82 10.93 20.36
C ALA A 23 4.66 12.25 19.59
N VAL A 24 3.92 12.28 18.49
CA VAL A 24 3.67 13.50 17.70
C VAL A 24 2.85 14.48 18.53
N LYS A 25 1.81 14.00 19.22
CA LYS A 25 0.96 14.84 20.07
C LYS A 25 1.68 15.36 21.32
N GLN A 26 2.66 14.60 21.81
CA GLN A 26 3.44 14.98 23.00
C GLN A 26 4.64 15.86 22.67
N ALA A 27 5.08 15.87 21.42
CA ALA A 27 6.23 16.68 21.01
C ALA A 27 5.90 18.17 21.02
N ASN A 28 6.90 18.98 21.26
CA ASN A 28 6.81 20.44 21.10
C ASN A 28 6.97 20.81 19.62
N THR A 29 5.87 20.98 18.92
CA THR A 29 5.84 21.19 17.45
C THR A 29 5.16 22.52 17.05
N PRO A 30 5.67 23.67 17.52
CA PRO A 30 4.99 24.97 17.36
C PRO A 30 4.75 25.35 15.90
N THR A 31 5.63 24.93 14.99
CA THR A 31 5.45 25.21 13.54
C THR A 31 4.34 24.35 12.94
N LEU A 32 4.30 23.05 13.25
CA LEU A 32 3.24 22.16 12.78
C LEU A 32 1.89 22.56 13.37
N ASP A 33 1.84 22.87 14.66
CA ASP A 33 0.64 23.32 15.35
C ASP A 33 0.07 24.59 14.70
N LYS A 34 0.95 25.54 14.39
CA LYS A 34 0.56 26.76 13.68
C LYS A 34 0.04 26.46 12.27
N LEU A 35 0.71 25.61 11.50
CA LEU A 35 0.27 25.24 10.15
C LEU A 35 -1.08 24.55 10.18
N MET A 36 -1.28 23.59 11.09
CA MET A 36 -2.55 22.89 11.27
C MET A 36 -3.69 23.83 11.66
N ALA A 37 -3.41 24.86 12.44
CA ALA A 37 -4.43 25.82 12.89
C ALA A 37 -4.78 26.90 11.85
N THR A 38 -3.87 27.23 10.94
CA THR A 38 -4.01 28.42 10.08
C THR A 38 -4.02 28.15 8.59
N CYS A 39 -3.60 26.96 8.15
CA CYS A 39 -3.53 26.58 6.75
C CYS A 39 -4.65 25.60 6.37
N PRO A 40 -5.06 25.53 5.11
CA PRO A 40 -5.95 24.49 4.62
C PRO A 40 -5.35 23.09 4.90
N MET A 41 -6.14 22.21 5.49
CA MET A 41 -5.72 20.87 5.87
C MET A 41 -6.81 19.86 5.52
N THR A 42 -6.40 18.66 5.15
CA THR A 42 -7.28 17.50 4.99
C THR A 42 -6.60 16.24 5.49
N TRP A 43 -7.41 15.24 5.82
CA TRP A 43 -6.94 13.92 6.20
C TRP A 43 -7.02 12.98 5.01
N LEU A 44 -5.97 12.19 4.82
CA LEU A 44 -5.93 11.13 3.82
C LEU A 44 -5.95 9.77 4.53
N LYS A 45 -6.72 8.83 3.99
CA LYS A 45 -6.63 7.44 4.40
C LYS A 45 -5.34 6.83 3.83
N ALA A 46 -4.55 6.20 4.69
CA ALA A 46 -3.24 5.62 4.32
C ALA A 46 -3.25 4.08 4.34
N HIS A 47 -4.41 3.45 4.53
CA HIS A 47 -4.58 2.01 4.63
C HIS A 47 -5.71 1.52 3.73
N GLY A 48 -5.73 0.22 3.51
CA GLY A 48 -6.84 -0.48 2.90
C GLY A 48 -7.09 -0.12 1.45
N THR A 49 -8.34 -0.16 1.08
CA THR A 49 -8.81 0.10 -0.30
C THR A 49 -8.50 1.52 -0.77
N ALA A 50 -8.33 2.47 0.16
CA ALA A 50 -7.98 3.85 -0.15
C ALA A 50 -6.58 4.02 -0.76
N VAL A 51 -5.71 3.02 -0.64
CA VAL A 51 -4.38 2.97 -1.25
C VAL A 51 -4.21 1.78 -2.19
N GLY A 52 -5.32 1.12 -2.57
CA GLY A 52 -5.35 0.05 -3.57
C GLY A 52 -5.04 -1.34 -3.02
N LEU A 53 -5.12 -1.53 -1.71
CA LEU A 53 -5.02 -2.85 -1.06
C LEU A 53 -6.35 -3.62 -1.17
N PRO A 54 -6.36 -4.96 -0.96
CA PRO A 54 -7.54 -5.78 -1.13
C PRO A 54 -8.72 -5.38 -0.25
N THR A 55 -8.47 -5.18 1.06
CA THR A 55 -9.50 -4.89 2.06
C THR A 55 -9.13 -3.67 2.92
N ASP A 56 -10.10 -3.11 3.63
CA ASP A 56 -9.84 -1.98 4.53
C ASP A 56 -9.08 -2.35 5.80
N ASP A 57 -8.96 -3.64 6.10
CA ASP A 57 -8.18 -4.16 7.23
C ASP A 57 -6.68 -4.31 6.88
N ASP A 58 -6.33 -4.22 5.60
CA ASP A 58 -4.94 -4.32 5.15
C ASP A 58 -4.16 -3.08 5.54
N MET A 59 -3.04 -3.30 6.23
CA MET A 59 -2.14 -2.21 6.63
C MET A 59 -1.42 -1.63 5.42
N GLY A 60 -1.54 -0.32 5.23
CA GLY A 60 -0.75 0.42 4.24
C GLY A 60 0.71 0.57 4.69
N ASN A 61 1.55 0.91 3.74
CA ASN A 61 2.96 1.22 3.97
C ASN A 61 3.38 2.43 3.12
N SER A 62 4.65 2.83 3.27
CA SER A 62 5.20 3.97 2.55
C SER A 62 5.12 3.81 1.04
N GLU A 63 5.34 2.60 0.52
CA GLU A 63 5.31 2.34 -0.93
C GLU A 63 3.92 2.61 -1.53
N VAL A 64 2.87 2.02 -0.97
CA VAL A 64 1.51 2.18 -1.50
C VAL A 64 1.02 3.62 -1.35
N GLY A 65 1.38 4.30 -0.25
CA GLY A 65 1.07 5.71 -0.01
C GLY A 65 1.75 6.63 -1.01
N HIS A 66 3.04 6.47 -1.24
CA HIS A 66 3.79 7.26 -2.23
C HIS A 66 3.31 7.00 -3.66
N ASN A 67 2.96 5.75 -3.99
CA ASN A 67 2.39 5.42 -5.28
C ASN A 67 1.08 6.18 -5.52
N ALA A 68 0.16 6.17 -4.56
CA ALA A 68 -1.10 6.88 -4.66
C ALA A 68 -0.92 8.40 -4.80
N LEU A 69 -0.02 8.99 -4.01
CA LEU A 69 0.31 10.41 -4.09
C LEU A 69 0.97 10.77 -5.42
N GLY A 70 1.93 9.95 -5.87
CA GLY A 70 2.67 10.22 -7.11
C GLY A 70 1.82 10.09 -8.37
N CYS A 71 0.88 9.15 -8.39
CA CYS A 71 -0.04 8.93 -9.51
C CYS A 71 -1.27 9.84 -9.48
N GLY A 72 -1.59 10.42 -8.31
CA GLY A 72 -2.81 11.19 -8.11
C GLY A 72 -4.10 10.38 -8.26
N GLN A 73 -4.01 9.07 -8.14
CA GLN A 73 -5.15 8.14 -8.23
C GLN A 73 -4.86 6.85 -7.47
N ILE A 74 -5.92 6.16 -7.09
CA ILE A 74 -5.84 4.83 -6.49
C ILE A 74 -5.85 3.79 -7.62
N TYR A 75 -4.91 2.84 -7.56
CA TYR A 75 -4.91 1.67 -8.42
C TYR A 75 -4.56 0.42 -7.63
N SER A 76 -5.00 -0.74 -8.10
CA SER A 76 -4.81 -2.00 -7.41
C SER A 76 -3.32 -2.30 -7.22
N GLN A 77 -2.93 -2.56 -5.99
CA GLN A 77 -1.58 -3.00 -5.62
C GLN A 77 -1.37 -4.47 -6.00
N GLY A 78 -0.11 -4.92 -6.01
CA GLY A 78 0.26 -6.27 -6.43
C GLY A 78 -0.53 -7.37 -5.71
N ALA A 79 -0.69 -7.26 -4.38
CA ALA A 79 -1.48 -8.22 -3.59
C ALA A 79 -2.93 -8.33 -4.09
N LYS A 80 -3.58 -7.20 -4.34
CA LYS A 80 -4.95 -7.17 -4.87
C LYS A 80 -5.04 -7.75 -6.27
N LEU A 81 -4.09 -7.41 -7.16
CA LEU A 81 -4.04 -7.96 -8.51
C LEU A 81 -3.88 -9.48 -8.53
N VAL A 82 -3.02 -10.02 -7.64
CA VAL A 82 -2.84 -11.47 -7.49
C VAL A 82 -4.12 -12.11 -6.99
N GLN A 83 -4.74 -11.56 -5.95
CA GLN A 83 -5.99 -12.07 -5.41
C GLN A 83 -7.10 -12.09 -6.47
N GLU A 84 -7.32 -10.98 -7.15
CA GLU A 84 -8.31 -10.88 -8.25
C GLU A 84 -8.03 -11.89 -9.37
N SER A 85 -6.76 -12.13 -9.71
CA SER A 85 -6.40 -13.10 -10.74
C SER A 85 -6.67 -14.54 -10.35
N ILE A 86 -6.57 -14.86 -9.06
CA ILE A 86 -6.93 -16.17 -8.50
C ILE A 86 -8.44 -16.33 -8.49
N GLU A 87 -9.18 -15.36 -7.96
CA GLU A 87 -10.63 -15.37 -7.84
C GLU A 87 -11.33 -15.46 -9.20
N THR A 88 -10.84 -14.71 -10.17
CA THR A 88 -11.38 -14.74 -11.55
C THR A 88 -10.89 -15.93 -12.36
N GLY A 89 -9.88 -16.65 -11.88
CA GLY A 89 -9.24 -17.75 -12.61
C GLY A 89 -8.32 -17.30 -13.75
N SER A 90 -8.10 -16.00 -13.94
CA SER A 90 -7.26 -15.47 -15.02
C SER A 90 -5.78 -15.88 -14.88
N LEU A 91 -5.31 -16.08 -13.64
CA LEU A 91 -3.98 -16.63 -13.36
C LEU A 91 -3.80 -17.97 -14.08
N TYR A 92 -4.75 -18.87 -13.94
CA TYR A 92 -4.69 -20.24 -14.46
C TYR A 92 -4.82 -20.32 -15.99
N GLN A 93 -5.30 -19.26 -16.61
CA GLN A 93 -5.42 -19.12 -18.05
C GLN A 93 -4.23 -18.38 -18.68
N SER A 94 -3.37 -17.82 -17.86
CA SER A 94 -2.18 -17.11 -18.35
C SER A 94 -1.22 -18.05 -19.06
N LYS A 95 -0.64 -17.57 -20.15
CA LYS A 95 0.32 -18.37 -20.93
C LYS A 95 1.48 -18.88 -20.06
N THR A 96 1.97 -18.03 -19.15
CA THR A 96 3.08 -18.39 -18.26
C THR A 96 2.70 -19.54 -17.33
N TRP A 97 1.51 -19.50 -16.74
CA TRP A 97 1.03 -20.57 -15.86
C TRP A 97 0.89 -21.89 -16.62
N VAL A 98 0.21 -21.84 -17.79
CA VAL A 98 -0.01 -23.03 -18.62
C VAL A 98 1.32 -23.64 -19.07
N ASP A 99 2.25 -22.83 -19.60
CA ASP A 99 3.57 -23.31 -20.04
C ASP A 99 4.35 -23.98 -18.88
N LEU A 100 4.30 -23.40 -17.66
CA LEU A 100 5.01 -23.97 -16.49
C LEU A 100 4.38 -25.28 -16.03
N THR A 101 3.06 -25.32 -15.91
CA THR A 101 2.35 -26.53 -15.46
C THR A 101 2.46 -27.67 -16.47
N ASP A 102 2.33 -27.35 -17.76
CA ASP A 102 2.50 -28.34 -18.84
C ASP A 102 3.91 -28.89 -18.88
N ASN A 103 4.92 -28.03 -18.73
CA ASN A 103 6.31 -28.47 -18.68
C ASN A 103 6.56 -29.42 -17.49
N CYS A 104 6.01 -29.12 -16.32
CA CYS A 104 6.12 -30.00 -15.16
C CYS A 104 5.42 -31.36 -15.42
N LEU A 105 4.21 -31.32 -15.97
CA LEU A 105 3.39 -32.49 -16.23
C LEU A 105 4.06 -33.42 -17.28
N GLN A 106 4.50 -32.85 -18.42
CA GLN A 106 5.11 -33.60 -19.52
C GLN A 106 6.46 -34.24 -19.11
N ASN A 107 7.20 -33.61 -18.22
CA ASN A 107 8.51 -34.08 -17.78
C ASN A 107 8.50 -34.81 -16.43
N GLY A 108 7.33 -35.04 -15.83
CA GLY A 108 7.18 -35.66 -14.51
C GLY A 108 7.92 -34.88 -13.43
N LYS A 109 7.88 -33.56 -13.45
CA LYS A 109 8.57 -32.66 -12.50
C LYS A 109 7.58 -32.01 -11.55
N ALA A 110 8.09 -31.56 -10.40
CA ALA A 110 7.31 -30.80 -9.43
C ALA A 110 7.35 -29.31 -9.74
N LEU A 111 6.22 -28.63 -9.51
CA LEU A 111 6.15 -27.18 -9.43
C LEU A 111 6.36 -26.75 -7.97
N HIS A 112 7.33 -25.90 -7.74
CA HIS A 112 7.65 -25.41 -6.40
C HIS A 112 7.14 -23.97 -6.20
N PHE A 113 6.48 -23.74 -5.06
CA PHE A 113 6.08 -22.41 -4.62
C PHE A 113 7.01 -21.96 -3.50
N LEU A 114 7.52 -20.74 -3.60
CA LEU A 114 8.31 -20.07 -2.57
C LEU A 114 7.54 -18.87 -2.05
N GLY A 115 7.42 -18.75 -0.73
CA GLY A 115 6.69 -17.65 -0.11
C GLY A 115 6.74 -17.70 1.40
N LEU A 116 6.08 -16.76 2.03
CA LEU A 116 5.83 -16.75 3.47
C LEU A 116 4.62 -17.64 3.78
N LEU A 117 4.73 -18.43 4.84
CA LEU A 117 3.60 -19.12 5.45
C LEU A 117 2.95 -18.14 6.44
N SER A 118 2.04 -17.30 5.95
CA SER A 118 1.39 -16.23 6.69
C SER A 118 -0.09 -16.18 6.33
N ASP A 119 -0.91 -15.74 7.26
CA ASP A 119 -2.35 -15.50 7.11
C ASP A 119 -2.67 -14.03 6.75
N GLY A 120 -1.65 -13.19 6.60
CA GLY A 120 -1.77 -11.80 6.21
C GLY A 120 -1.04 -11.46 4.91
N ASN A 121 -1.39 -10.32 4.33
CA ASN A 121 -0.67 -9.72 3.21
C ASN A 121 0.62 -9.06 3.72
N VAL A 122 1.74 -9.71 3.48
CA VAL A 122 3.08 -9.24 3.91
C VAL A 122 3.95 -8.93 2.69
#